data_927b97ad50a7b09a78be592e8f2f7eab
#
_entry.id   927b97ad50a7b09a78be592e8f2f7eab
#
_cell.length_a   1.000
_cell.length_b   1.000
_cell.length_c   1.000
_cell.angle_alpha   90.00
_cell.angle_beta   90.00
_cell.angle_gamma   90.00
#
_symmetry.space_group_name_H-M   'P 1'
#
loop_
_entity.id
_entity.type
_entity.pdbx_description
1 polymer ?
#
loop_
_entity_poly.entity_id
_entity_poly.type
_entity_poly.pdbx_seq_one_letter_code
_entity_poly.pdbx_strand_id
1 'polypeptide(L)'
;MGKYATMILEMIESSDEHLTAEQIYLRLKEQNEKIVLATVYNNLNNLVQQEKIRRLLVEGGPDHYDRIVRHDHLICPQCGRITDIHLDDFSGMLSKQVHRQVLSYELRISCLCETCQKRLTNA
;
A
#
# COMPACT_ATOMS: atom_id res chain seq x y z
N MET A 1 -15.83 7.64 6.03
CA MET A 1 -15.00 8.32 5.02
C MET A 1 -15.91 9.12 4.09
N GLY A 2 -15.51 10.34 3.72
CA GLY A 2 -16.32 11.18 2.85
C GLY A 2 -16.31 10.71 1.38
N LYS A 3 -17.24 11.25 0.61
CA LYS A 3 -17.39 10.90 -0.81
C LYS A 3 -16.11 11.07 -1.62
N TYR A 4 -15.45 12.21 -1.49
CA TYR A 4 -14.22 12.47 -2.25
C TYR A 4 -13.05 11.66 -1.76
N ALA A 5 -12.95 11.39 -0.46
CA ALA A 5 -11.90 10.54 0.08
C ALA A 5 -11.97 9.12 -0.51
N THR A 6 -13.17 8.56 -0.59
CA THR A 6 -13.38 7.24 -1.18
C THR A 6 -12.99 7.21 -2.66
N MET A 7 -13.41 8.21 -3.42
CA MET A 7 -13.07 8.32 -4.85
C MET A 7 -11.56 8.45 -5.08
N ILE A 8 -10.90 9.26 -4.27
CA ILE A 8 -9.45 9.48 -4.36
C ILE A 8 -8.70 8.18 -4.03
N LEU A 9 -9.10 7.52 -2.94
CA LEU A 9 -8.49 6.26 -2.52
C LEU A 9 -8.61 5.18 -3.60
N GLU A 10 -9.80 5.00 -4.16
CA GLU A 10 -10.02 4.05 -5.25
C GLU A 10 -9.16 4.37 -6.47
N MET A 11 -9.04 5.64 -6.82
CA MET A 11 -8.22 6.06 -7.94
C MET A 11 -6.76 5.72 -7.73
N ILE A 12 -6.22 5.96 -6.53
CA ILE A 12 -4.83 5.66 -6.21
C ILE A 12 -4.59 4.16 -6.17
N GLU A 13 -5.50 3.41 -5.54
CA GLU A 13 -5.35 1.95 -5.41
C GLU A 13 -5.43 1.21 -6.74
N SER A 14 -6.22 1.73 -7.69
CA SER A 14 -6.38 1.10 -8.99
C SER A 14 -5.34 1.56 -10.03
N SER A 15 -4.51 2.53 -9.70
CA SER A 15 -3.51 3.09 -10.62
C SER A 15 -2.15 2.44 -10.41
N ASP A 16 -1.47 2.13 -11.52
CA ASP A 16 -0.06 1.73 -11.51
C ASP A 16 0.87 2.93 -11.58
N GLU A 17 0.31 4.13 -11.76
CA GLU A 17 1.05 5.38 -11.83
C GLU A 17 1.09 6.05 -10.47
N HIS A 18 2.16 6.80 -10.24
CA HIS A 18 2.26 7.68 -9.08
C HIS A 18 1.60 9.01 -9.43
N LEU A 19 0.41 9.26 -8.89
CA LEU A 19 -0.39 10.41 -9.24
C LEU A 19 -0.04 11.64 -8.41
N THR A 20 -0.04 12.82 -9.04
CA THR A 20 0.03 14.10 -8.33
C THR A 20 -1.37 14.55 -7.92
N ALA A 21 -1.44 15.51 -6.98
CA ALA A 21 -2.74 16.10 -6.59
C ALA A 21 -3.46 16.73 -7.76
N GLU A 22 -2.73 17.41 -8.64
CA GLU A 22 -3.31 18.06 -9.82
C GLU A 22 -3.89 17.04 -10.79
N GLN A 23 -3.20 15.93 -11.02
CA GLN A 23 -3.71 14.85 -11.88
C GLN A 23 -5.00 14.25 -11.32
N ILE A 24 -5.02 14.02 -10.01
CA ILE A 24 -6.22 13.51 -9.32
C ILE A 24 -7.36 14.52 -9.45
N TYR A 25 -7.07 15.79 -9.22
CA TYR A 25 -8.04 16.86 -9.32
C TYR A 25 -8.68 16.93 -10.73
N LEU A 26 -7.85 16.90 -11.77
CA LEU A 26 -8.36 16.98 -13.15
C LEU A 26 -9.26 15.81 -13.50
N ARG A 27 -8.89 14.60 -13.06
CA ARG A 27 -9.72 13.41 -13.29
C ARG A 27 -11.05 13.46 -12.54
N LEU A 28 -11.03 13.94 -11.30
CA LEU A 28 -12.26 14.06 -10.50
C LEU A 28 -13.16 15.16 -11.03
N LYS A 29 -12.59 16.23 -11.52
CA LYS A 29 -13.35 17.38 -12.01
C LYS A 29 -14.21 17.03 -13.22
N GLU A 30 -13.82 16.05 -14.02
CA GLU A 30 -14.62 15.60 -15.16
C GLU A 30 -16.03 15.18 -14.78
N GLN A 31 -16.19 14.62 -13.56
CA GLN A 31 -17.49 14.14 -13.07
C GLN A 31 -18.02 14.93 -11.88
N ASN A 32 -17.23 15.85 -11.33
CA ASN A 32 -17.56 16.64 -10.14
C ASN A 32 -17.17 18.09 -10.36
N GLU A 33 -17.99 18.82 -11.11
CA GLU A 33 -17.68 20.20 -11.53
C GLU A 33 -17.36 21.14 -10.38
N LYS A 34 -17.93 20.89 -9.20
CA LYS A 34 -17.79 21.78 -8.04
C LYS A 34 -16.57 21.48 -7.17
N ILE A 35 -15.83 20.41 -7.46
CA ILE A 35 -14.64 20.09 -6.67
C ILE A 35 -13.56 21.15 -6.87
N VAL A 36 -12.87 21.50 -5.79
CA VAL A 36 -11.75 22.43 -5.85
C VAL A 36 -10.46 21.71 -5.42
N LEU A 37 -9.33 22.24 -5.88
CA LEU A 37 -8.03 21.61 -5.63
C LEU A 37 -7.74 21.47 -4.13
N ALA A 38 -8.13 22.45 -3.31
CA ALA A 38 -7.97 22.40 -1.87
C ALA A 38 -8.65 21.18 -1.24
N THR A 39 -9.81 20.79 -1.76
CA THR A 39 -10.52 19.59 -1.30
C THR A 39 -9.69 18.33 -1.56
N VAL A 40 -9.06 18.26 -2.73
CA VAL A 40 -8.18 17.12 -3.06
C VAL A 40 -7.01 17.05 -2.10
N TYR A 41 -6.30 18.17 -1.87
CA TYR A 41 -5.17 18.20 -0.93
C TYR A 41 -5.58 17.82 0.48
N ASN A 42 -6.71 18.34 0.97
CA ASN A 42 -7.19 18.02 2.31
C ASN A 42 -7.47 16.52 2.47
N ASN A 43 -8.10 15.92 1.47
CA ASN A 43 -8.37 14.48 1.49
C ASN A 43 -7.10 13.65 1.39
N LEU A 44 -6.15 14.05 0.53
CA LEU A 44 -4.87 13.36 0.41
C LEU A 44 -4.10 13.40 1.72
N ASN A 45 -4.03 14.57 2.37
CA ASN A 45 -3.35 14.70 3.66
C ASN A 45 -3.97 13.81 4.73
N ASN A 46 -5.29 13.72 4.78
CA ASN A 46 -5.99 12.85 5.72
C ASN A 46 -5.71 11.37 5.44
N LEU A 47 -5.71 10.97 4.17
CA LEU A 47 -5.43 9.59 3.79
C LEU A 47 -3.99 9.18 4.11
N VAL A 48 -3.03 10.08 3.91
CA VAL A 48 -1.63 9.86 4.31
C VAL A 48 -1.53 9.70 5.82
N GLN A 49 -2.19 10.59 6.58
CA GLN A 49 -2.19 10.54 8.03
C GLN A 49 -2.81 9.27 8.58
N GLN A 50 -3.83 8.73 7.90
CA GLN A 50 -4.49 7.47 8.25
C GLN A 50 -3.73 6.25 7.73
N GLU A 51 -2.58 6.44 7.10
CA GLU A 51 -1.74 5.37 6.54
C GLU A 51 -2.46 4.51 5.50
N LYS A 52 -3.37 5.12 4.74
CA LYS A 52 -4.08 4.44 3.64
C LYS A 52 -3.41 4.61 2.30
N ILE A 53 -2.62 5.67 2.16
CA ILE A 53 -1.77 5.93 1.00
C ILE A 53 -0.44 6.46 1.50
N ARG A 54 0.56 6.52 0.62
CA ARG A 54 1.84 7.12 0.94
C ARG A 54 2.12 8.31 0.02
N ARG A 55 2.84 9.29 0.55
CA ARG A 55 3.31 10.45 -0.19
C ARG A 55 4.75 10.21 -0.61
N LEU A 56 5.02 10.40 -1.89
CA LEU A 56 6.36 10.33 -2.45
C LEU A 56 6.86 11.74 -2.74
N LEU A 57 7.89 12.16 -2.02
CA LEU A 57 8.51 13.47 -2.21
C LEU A 57 9.46 13.39 -3.41
N VAL A 58 9.27 14.30 -4.36
CA VAL A 58 10.11 14.38 -5.56
C VAL A 58 10.88 15.69 -5.50
N GLU A 59 12.20 15.60 -5.55
CA GLU A 59 13.05 16.79 -5.55
C GLU A 59 12.80 17.62 -6.81
N GLY A 60 12.49 18.91 -6.61
CA GLY A 60 12.26 19.85 -7.71
C GLY A 60 10.93 19.69 -8.44
N GLY A 61 10.05 18.83 -7.95
CA GLY A 61 8.74 18.59 -8.57
C GLY A 61 7.64 18.46 -7.53
N PRO A 62 6.38 18.26 -7.99
CA PRO A 62 5.27 18.07 -7.07
C PRO A 62 5.35 16.72 -6.38
N ASP A 63 4.73 16.63 -5.20
CA ASP A 63 4.58 15.38 -4.50
C ASP A 63 3.70 14.42 -5.28
N HIS A 64 4.03 13.15 -5.25
CA HIS A 64 3.23 12.09 -5.83
C HIS A 64 2.60 11.28 -4.72
N TYR A 65 1.51 10.61 -5.04
CA TYR A 65 0.78 9.76 -4.08
C TYR A 65 0.65 8.37 -4.67
N ASP A 66 0.81 7.38 -3.82
CA ASP A 66 0.82 5.98 -4.24
C ASP A 66 0.10 5.12 -3.23
N ARG A 67 -0.35 3.97 -3.69
CA ARG A 67 -0.90 2.95 -2.80
C ARG A 67 0.21 2.39 -1.93
N ILE A 68 -0.17 1.95 -0.73
CA ILE A 68 0.75 1.22 0.12
C ILE A 68 0.70 -0.24 -0.34
N VAL A 69 1.77 -0.68 -0.99
CA VAL A 69 1.91 -2.08 -1.39
C VAL A 69 2.48 -2.81 -0.19
N ARG A 70 1.60 -3.57 0.47
CA ARG A 70 2.02 -4.41 1.56
C ARG A 70 2.83 -5.57 1.01
N HIS A 71 3.98 -5.82 1.60
CA HIS A 71 4.76 -7.01 1.29
C HIS A 71 5.23 -7.66 2.58
N ASP A 72 5.34 -8.98 2.53
CA ASP A 72 5.83 -9.78 3.63
C ASP A 72 7.20 -10.33 3.26
N HIS A 73 7.84 -11.00 4.18
CA HIS A 73 9.21 -11.47 3.97
C HIS A 73 9.32 -12.98 4.22
N LEU A 74 10.04 -13.64 3.32
CA LEU A 74 10.53 -15.00 3.54
C LEU A 74 11.97 -14.91 3.99
N ILE A 75 12.31 -15.59 5.07
CA ILE A 75 13.68 -15.60 5.60
C ILE A 75 14.16 -17.03 5.63
N CYS A 76 15.25 -17.31 4.92
CA CYS A 76 15.86 -18.64 4.96
C CYS A 76 16.72 -18.77 6.22
N PRO A 77 16.42 -19.70 7.12
CA PRO A 77 17.20 -19.86 8.35
C PRO A 77 18.60 -20.45 8.10
N GLN A 78 18.83 -21.06 6.94
CA GLN A 78 20.15 -21.65 6.60
C GLN A 78 21.15 -20.61 6.12
N CYS A 79 20.75 -19.78 5.14
CA CYS A 79 21.68 -18.83 4.51
C CYS A 79 21.37 -17.37 4.82
N GLY A 80 20.26 -17.09 5.51
CA GLY A 80 19.86 -15.74 5.86
C GLY A 80 19.24 -14.93 4.72
N ARG A 81 19.01 -15.54 3.55
CA ARG A 81 18.43 -14.84 2.42
C ARG A 81 17.04 -14.33 2.75
N ILE A 82 16.78 -13.07 2.43
CA ILE A 82 15.49 -12.43 2.62
C ILE A 82 14.87 -12.19 1.25
N THR A 83 13.63 -12.61 1.09
CA THR A 83 12.89 -12.44 -0.16
C THR A 83 11.55 -11.77 0.16
N ASP A 84 11.22 -10.73 -0.59
CA ASP A 84 9.91 -10.09 -0.48
C ASP A 84 8.86 -10.97 -1.15
N ILE A 85 7.70 -11.06 -0.54
CA ILE A 85 6.58 -11.84 -1.05
C ILE A 85 5.28 -11.06 -0.87
N HIS A 86 4.40 -11.17 -1.84
CA HIS A 86 3.08 -10.56 -1.78
C HIS A 86 2.04 -11.64 -1.54
N LEU A 87 1.41 -11.57 -0.37
CA LEU A 87 0.36 -12.50 0.04
C LEU A 87 -0.99 -11.78 0.04
N ASP A 88 -2.05 -12.56 0.14
CA ASP A 88 -3.38 -12.00 0.33
C ASP A 88 -3.44 -11.20 1.63
N ASP A 89 -4.38 -10.27 1.72
CA ASP A 89 -4.58 -9.49 2.93
C ASP A 89 -5.35 -10.33 3.96
N PHE A 90 -4.69 -10.61 5.08
CA PHE A 90 -5.27 -11.40 6.17
C PHE A 90 -5.83 -10.53 7.31
N SER A 91 -5.91 -9.20 7.12
CA SER A 91 -6.34 -8.31 8.20
C SER A 91 -7.74 -8.62 8.71
N GLY A 92 -8.66 -9.01 7.82
CA GLY A 92 -10.02 -9.41 8.20
C GLY A 92 -10.03 -10.67 9.06
N MET A 93 -9.29 -11.70 8.66
CA MET A 93 -9.17 -12.93 9.42
C MET A 93 -8.52 -12.69 10.78
N LEU A 94 -7.44 -11.91 10.79
CA LEU A 94 -6.73 -11.59 12.04
C LEU A 94 -7.61 -10.77 12.98
N SER A 95 -8.39 -9.83 12.45
CA SER A 95 -9.31 -9.01 13.25
C SER A 95 -10.34 -9.88 13.97
N LYS A 96 -10.86 -10.91 13.31
CA LYS A 96 -11.81 -11.84 13.92
C LYS A 96 -11.16 -12.63 15.07
N GLN A 97 -9.92 -13.03 14.90
CA GLN A 97 -9.22 -13.83 15.90
C GLN A 97 -8.81 -13.03 17.13
N VAL A 98 -8.40 -11.78 16.93
CA VAL A 98 -8.00 -10.92 18.06
C VAL A 98 -9.17 -10.12 18.64
N HIS A 99 -10.36 -10.20 18.04
CA HIS A 99 -11.58 -9.51 18.45
C HIS A 99 -11.41 -7.98 18.46
N ARG A 100 -10.60 -7.44 17.56
CA ARG A 100 -10.35 -6.00 17.39
C ARG A 100 -10.02 -5.73 15.94
N GLN A 101 -10.18 -4.49 15.53
CA GLN A 101 -9.76 -4.07 14.20
C GLN A 101 -8.24 -4.08 14.09
N VAL A 102 -7.71 -4.87 13.17
CA VAL A 102 -6.27 -4.89 12.87
C VAL A 102 -5.99 -3.75 11.89
N LEU A 103 -5.14 -2.81 12.29
CA LEU A 103 -4.78 -1.67 11.45
C LEU A 103 -3.63 -1.99 10.50
N SER A 104 -2.68 -2.79 10.96
CA SER A 104 -1.54 -3.24 10.15
C SER A 104 -0.97 -4.51 10.77
N TYR A 105 -0.19 -5.23 9.98
CA TYR A 105 0.55 -6.38 10.47
C TYR A 105 1.73 -6.67 9.54
N GLU A 106 2.71 -7.39 10.05
CA GLU A 106 3.83 -7.88 9.27
C GLU A 106 3.93 -9.39 9.44
N LEU A 107 4.29 -10.07 8.35
CA LEU A 107 4.59 -11.49 8.40
C LEU A 107 6.04 -11.71 8.03
N ARG A 108 6.73 -12.47 8.85
CA ARG A 108 8.06 -13.00 8.57
C ARG A 108 7.94 -14.51 8.58
N ILE A 109 8.13 -15.11 7.43
CA ILE A 109 7.96 -16.55 7.26
C ILE A 109 9.33 -17.17 7.15
N SER A 110 9.63 -18.08 8.05
CA SER A 110 10.87 -18.85 8.03
C SER A 110 10.68 -20.05 7.10
N CYS A 111 11.37 -20.07 5.99
CA CYS A 111 11.36 -21.21 5.09
C CYS A 111 12.68 -21.28 4.32
N LEU A 112 13.08 -22.49 3.97
CA LEU A 112 14.31 -22.67 3.18
C LEU A 112 14.14 -22.05 1.81
N CYS A 113 15.16 -21.30 1.35
CA CYS A 113 15.19 -20.83 -0.02
C CYS A 113 15.38 -22.02 -0.97
N GLU A 114 15.10 -21.81 -2.26
CA GLU A 114 15.17 -22.88 -3.26
C GLU A 114 16.54 -23.55 -3.28
N THR A 115 17.60 -22.75 -3.20
CA THR A 115 18.98 -23.28 -3.22
C THR A 115 19.26 -24.16 -1.99
N CYS A 116 18.90 -23.70 -0.79
CA CYS A 116 19.11 -24.46 0.44
C CYS A 116 18.26 -25.72 0.48
N GLN A 117 17.03 -25.65 0.01
CA GLN A 117 16.15 -26.79 -0.06
C GLN A 117 16.71 -27.88 -0.99
N LYS A 118 17.22 -27.48 -2.16
CA LYS A 118 17.87 -28.41 -3.09
C LYS A 118 19.11 -29.06 -2.48
N ARG A 119 19.93 -28.29 -1.76
CA ARG A 119 21.11 -28.82 -1.08
C ARG A 119 20.76 -29.89 -0.05
N LEU A 120 19.71 -29.63 0.75
CA LEU A 120 19.26 -30.60 1.76
C LEU A 120 18.65 -31.84 1.12
N THR A 121 17.94 -31.69 0.00
CA THR A 121 17.32 -32.81 -0.71
C THR A 121 18.37 -33.68 -1.38
N ASN A 122 19.47 -33.09 -1.85
CA ASN A 122 20.55 -33.79 -2.57
C ASN A 122 21.69 -34.24 -1.65
N ALA A 123 21.58 -33.99 -0.35
CA ALA A 123 22.60 -34.39 0.60
C ALA A 123 22.53 -35.86 0.96
#